data_d8e7962d69ae5593f7d4a0e70d4efa78
#
_entry.id   d8e7962d69ae5593f7d4a0e70d4efa78
#
_cell.length_a   1.000
_cell.length_b   1.000
_cell.length_c   1.000
_cell.angle_alpha   90.00
_cell.angle_beta   90.00
_cell.angle_gamma   90.00
#
_symmetry.space_group_name_H-M   'P 1'
#
loop_
_entity.id
_entity.type
_entity.pdbx_description
1 polymer ?
#
loop_
_entity_poly.entity_id
_entity_poly.type
_entity_poly.pdbx_seq_one_letter_code
_entity_poly.pdbx_strand_id
1 'polypeptide(L)'
;PLVRQAQGTEFALSDLFLGNMTGSFGETSALLIILGGAYIVWKKSANWHFIASSVISFLVLYAALFYSGIQGAIDPVYALFSGSFLFAAVFMVTDPVSASQTTNLGRWIYGTIFGVMTVLIRVYAGWPEGVTFALLFANMFAQLIDHLIKEQKKKSKEKAAAA
;
A
#
# COMPACT_ATOMS: atom_id res chain seq x y z
N PRO A 1 -7.04 16.92 1.56
CA PRO A 1 -7.97 16.31 2.51
C PRO A 1 -7.37 16.18 3.91
N LEU A 2 -6.20 15.54 4.06
CA LEU A 2 -5.55 15.32 5.37
C LEU A 2 -5.27 16.62 6.12
N VAL A 3 -4.77 17.65 5.43
CA VAL A 3 -4.51 18.98 6.03
C VAL A 3 -5.79 19.67 6.46
N ARG A 4 -6.87 19.56 5.67
CA ARG A 4 -8.16 20.14 6.02
C ARG A 4 -8.84 19.41 7.17
N GLN A 5 -8.68 18.09 7.26
CA GLN A 5 -9.18 17.31 8.39
C GLN A 5 -8.44 17.67 9.69
N ALA A 6 -7.12 17.86 9.63
CA ALA A 6 -6.34 18.38 10.76
C ALA A 6 -6.73 19.80 11.17
N GLN A 7 -7.33 20.58 10.26
CA GLN A 7 -7.86 21.93 10.50
C GLN A 7 -9.33 21.95 10.92
N GLY A 8 -9.94 20.79 11.21
CA GLY A 8 -11.33 20.67 11.66
C GLY A 8 -12.39 20.79 10.57
N THR A 9 -12.03 20.77 9.30
CA THR A 9 -12.98 20.65 8.18
C THR A 9 -13.22 19.18 7.89
N GLU A 10 -14.24 18.62 8.52
CA GLU A 10 -14.61 17.20 8.33
C GLU A 10 -15.26 16.99 6.97
N PHE A 11 -14.65 16.13 6.15
CA PHE A 11 -15.32 15.55 4.99
C PHE A 11 -16.09 14.31 5.44
N ALA A 12 -17.35 14.17 5.02
CA ALA A 12 -18.09 12.94 5.27
C ALA A 12 -17.40 11.76 4.56
N LEU A 13 -17.39 10.58 5.20
CA LEU A 13 -16.85 9.35 4.58
C LEU A 13 -17.51 9.04 3.23
N SER A 14 -18.78 9.41 3.06
CA SER A 14 -19.50 9.32 1.80
C SER A 14 -18.85 10.12 0.67
N ASP A 15 -18.35 11.31 0.95
CA ASP A 15 -17.72 12.18 -0.05
C ASP A 15 -16.35 11.65 -0.47
N LEU A 16 -15.59 11.09 0.47
CA LEU A 16 -14.33 10.38 0.21
C LEU A 16 -14.56 9.12 -0.64
N PHE A 17 -15.62 8.38 -0.35
CA PHE A 17 -15.94 7.13 -1.04
C PHE A 17 -16.45 7.38 -2.47
N LEU A 18 -17.31 8.34 -2.65
CA LEU A 18 -17.87 8.72 -3.97
C LEU A 18 -16.91 9.59 -4.79
N GLY A 19 -15.98 10.30 -4.12
CA GLY A 19 -15.05 11.19 -4.79
C GLY A 19 -15.57 12.61 -5.01
N ASN A 20 -16.53 13.05 -4.21
CA ASN A 20 -17.09 14.40 -4.29
C ASN A 20 -16.18 15.42 -3.56
N MET A 21 -14.90 15.42 -3.91
CA MET A 21 -13.90 16.28 -3.30
C MET A 21 -12.84 16.71 -4.32
N THR A 22 -12.17 17.82 -4.03
CA THR A 22 -11.05 18.28 -4.84
C THR A 22 -9.82 17.40 -4.61
N GLY A 23 -9.36 16.72 -5.64
CA GLY A 23 -8.18 15.84 -5.61
C GLY A 23 -7.58 15.67 -6.99
N SER A 24 -6.51 14.91 -7.10
CA SER A 24 -5.86 14.58 -8.36
C SER A 24 -6.73 13.68 -9.25
N PHE A 25 -6.57 13.79 -10.56
CA PHE A 25 -7.30 12.95 -11.51
C PHE A 25 -7.05 11.45 -11.23
N GLY A 26 -8.14 10.68 -11.08
CA GLY A 26 -8.10 9.25 -10.87
C GLY A 26 -7.98 8.79 -9.40
N GLU A 27 -7.73 9.69 -8.46
CA GLU A 27 -7.58 9.36 -7.03
C GLU A 27 -8.83 9.71 -6.20
N THR A 28 -9.78 10.44 -6.79
CA THR A 28 -10.90 11.05 -6.07
C THR A 28 -11.93 10.04 -5.60
N SER A 29 -12.23 8.99 -6.39
CA SER A 29 -13.28 8.02 -6.06
C SER A 29 -12.70 6.67 -5.62
N ALA A 30 -12.75 6.40 -4.32
CA ALA A 30 -12.35 5.11 -3.77
C ALA A 30 -13.19 3.95 -4.33
N LEU A 31 -14.48 4.18 -4.59
CA LEU A 31 -15.38 3.19 -5.18
C LEU A 31 -14.89 2.74 -6.56
N LEU A 32 -14.54 3.68 -7.45
CA LEU A 32 -14.04 3.34 -8.79
C LEU A 32 -12.69 2.62 -8.74
N ILE A 33 -11.82 3.00 -7.81
CA ILE A 33 -10.53 2.32 -7.59
C ILE A 33 -10.76 0.87 -7.16
N ILE A 34 -11.68 0.62 -6.22
CA ILE A 34 -12.01 -0.73 -5.74
C ILE A 34 -12.62 -1.57 -6.86
N LEU A 35 -13.55 -1.02 -7.63
CA LEU A 35 -14.16 -1.72 -8.78
C LEU A 35 -13.11 -2.05 -9.86
N GLY A 36 -12.24 -1.10 -10.20
CA GLY A 36 -11.13 -1.32 -11.11
C GLY A 36 -10.16 -2.38 -10.60
N GLY A 37 -9.82 -2.32 -9.30
CA GLY A 37 -8.99 -3.32 -8.63
C GLY A 37 -9.60 -4.71 -8.66
N ALA A 38 -10.88 -4.84 -8.34
CA ALA A 38 -11.60 -6.11 -8.43
C ALA A 38 -11.58 -6.68 -9.86
N TYR A 39 -11.75 -5.83 -10.87
CA TYR A 39 -11.70 -6.24 -12.26
C TYR A 39 -10.32 -6.76 -12.69
N ILE A 40 -9.23 -6.06 -12.36
CA ILE A 40 -7.86 -6.51 -12.73
C ILE A 40 -7.43 -7.77 -11.98
N VAL A 41 -7.87 -7.94 -10.73
CA VAL A 41 -7.65 -9.18 -9.97
C VAL A 41 -8.45 -10.33 -10.56
N TRP A 42 -9.71 -10.11 -10.93
CA TRP A 42 -10.55 -11.12 -11.59
C TRP A 42 -9.97 -11.58 -12.92
N LYS A 43 -9.44 -10.64 -13.72
CA LYS A 43 -8.74 -10.95 -14.97
C LYS A 43 -7.36 -11.59 -14.75
N LYS A 44 -6.94 -11.81 -13.49
CA LYS A 44 -5.60 -12.34 -13.12
C LYS A 44 -4.43 -11.50 -13.65
N SER A 45 -4.69 -10.24 -13.97
CA SER A 45 -3.66 -9.28 -14.40
C SER A 45 -2.84 -8.78 -13.21
N ALA A 46 -3.46 -8.70 -12.03
CA ALA A 46 -2.83 -8.31 -10.79
C ALA A 46 -2.93 -9.41 -9.74
N ASN A 47 -1.90 -9.52 -8.89
CA ASN A 47 -1.90 -10.46 -7.78
C ASN A 47 -2.47 -9.79 -6.51
N TRP A 48 -3.56 -10.31 -6.00
CA TRP A 48 -4.22 -9.81 -4.81
C TRP A 48 -3.33 -9.77 -3.55
N HIS A 49 -2.26 -10.57 -3.50
CA HIS A 49 -1.30 -10.59 -2.37
C HIS A 49 -0.62 -9.23 -2.15
N PHE A 50 -0.31 -8.52 -3.22
CA PHE A 50 0.26 -7.17 -3.14
C PHE A 50 -0.72 -6.17 -2.50
N ILE A 51 -1.97 -6.18 -2.97
CA ILE A 51 -3.02 -5.29 -2.47
C ILE A 51 -3.29 -5.59 -0.99
N ALA A 52 -3.51 -6.88 -0.66
CA ALA A 52 -3.80 -7.28 0.70
C ALA A 52 -2.66 -6.94 1.67
N SER A 53 -1.40 -7.24 1.32
CA SER A 53 -0.27 -6.97 2.20
C SER A 53 -0.05 -5.48 2.43
N SER A 54 -0.17 -4.65 1.39
CA SER A 54 -0.01 -3.20 1.53
C SER A 54 -1.14 -2.57 2.35
N VAL A 55 -2.40 -2.97 2.13
CA VAL A 55 -3.54 -2.44 2.88
C VAL A 55 -3.50 -2.89 4.34
N ILE A 56 -3.21 -4.16 4.62
CA ILE A 56 -3.12 -4.69 5.98
C ILE A 56 -1.99 -4.00 6.75
N SER A 57 -0.79 -3.91 6.19
CA SER A 57 0.36 -3.28 6.85
C SER A 57 0.13 -1.78 7.09
N PHE A 58 -0.49 -1.09 6.13
CA PHE A 58 -0.89 0.30 6.27
C PHE A 58 -1.86 0.49 7.43
N LEU A 59 -2.97 -0.28 7.45
CA LEU A 59 -4.01 -0.16 8.48
C LEU A 59 -3.46 -0.51 9.87
N VAL A 60 -2.71 -1.59 10.01
CA VAL A 60 -2.15 -2.03 11.29
C VAL A 60 -1.21 -0.97 11.86
N LEU A 61 -0.26 -0.48 11.06
CA LEU A 61 0.68 0.52 11.54
C LEU A 61 0.01 1.87 11.80
N TYR A 62 -0.91 2.29 10.92
CA TYR A 62 -1.62 3.55 11.08
C TYR A 62 -2.51 3.54 12.32
N ALA A 63 -3.20 2.41 12.59
CA ALA A 63 -3.97 2.22 13.81
C ALA A 63 -3.08 2.24 15.06
N ALA A 64 -1.93 1.58 15.03
CA ALA A 64 -0.99 1.59 16.14
C ALA A 64 -0.52 3.01 16.48
N LEU A 65 -0.19 3.82 15.48
CA LEU A 65 0.23 5.22 15.66
C LEU A 65 -0.92 6.11 16.15
N PHE A 66 -2.13 5.89 15.63
CA PHE A 66 -3.33 6.63 16.06
C PHE A 66 -3.65 6.38 17.53
N TYR A 67 -3.70 5.10 17.96
CA TYR A 67 -3.97 4.75 19.35
C TYR A 67 -2.82 5.12 20.30
N SER A 68 -1.60 5.28 19.81
CA SER A 68 -0.47 5.80 20.58
C SER A 68 -0.51 7.32 20.78
N GLY A 69 -1.51 8.02 20.22
CA GLY A 69 -1.68 9.46 20.38
C GLY A 69 -0.64 10.32 19.66
N ILE A 70 0.00 9.80 18.63
CA ILE A 70 1.02 10.55 17.86
C ILE A 70 0.34 11.67 17.07
N GLN A 71 0.84 12.89 17.25
CA GLN A 71 0.35 14.04 16.51
C GLN A 71 0.56 13.84 15.00
N GLY A 72 -0.50 14.10 14.22
CA GLY A 72 -0.50 13.90 12.77
C GLY A 72 -1.11 12.60 12.29
N ALA A 73 -1.36 11.62 13.17
CA ALA A 73 -2.15 10.44 12.85
C ALA A 73 -3.64 10.76 12.91
N ILE A 74 -4.35 10.58 11.82
CA ILE A 74 -5.82 10.69 11.73
C ILE A 74 -6.44 9.30 11.83
N ASP A 75 -7.76 9.21 11.86
CA ASP A 75 -8.45 7.92 11.85
C ASP A 75 -7.97 7.03 10.68
N PRO A 76 -7.60 5.75 10.94
CA PRO A 76 -7.03 4.85 9.92
C PRO A 76 -7.92 4.65 8.71
N VAL A 77 -9.24 4.66 8.89
CA VAL A 77 -10.21 4.50 7.80
C VAL A 77 -10.21 5.74 6.89
N TYR A 78 -10.21 6.92 7.49
CA TYR A 78 -10.07 8.16 6.73
C TYR A 78 -8.71 8.24 6.01
N ALA A 79 -7.64 7.82 6.67
CA ALA A 79 -6.30 7.79 6.08
C ALA A 79 -6.21 6.86 4.85
N LEU A 80 -6.93 5.73 4.89
CA LEU A 80 -6.96 4.76 3.79
C LEU A 80 -7.64 5.34 2.54
N PHE A 81 -8.79 6.00 2.73
CA PHE A 81 -9.58 6.55 1.62
C PHE A 81 -9.13 7.94 1.19
N SER A 82 -8.29 8.61 1.98
CA SER A 82 -7.77 9.93 1.64
C SER A 82 -6.42 9.85 0.94
N GLY A 83 -6.33 10.50 -0.23
CA GLY A 83 -5.12 10.58 -1.02
C GLY A 83 -4.83 9.34 -1.86
N SER A 84 -3.64 9.33 -2.46
CA SER A 84 -3.21 8.39 -3.52
C SER A 84 -2.91 6.96 -3.06
N PHE A 85 -2.96 6.65 -1.75
CA PHE A 85 -2.54 5.33 -1.25
C PHE A 85 -3.34 4.19 -1.89
N LEU A 86 -4.67 4.29 -1.90
CA LEU A 86 -5.52 3.23 -2.44
C LEU A 86 -5.28 3.00 -3.93
N PHE A 87 -5.13 4.10 -4.68
CA PHE A 87 -4.78 4.03 -6.10
C PHE A 87 -3.43 3.35 -6.32
N ALA A 88 -2.41 3.75 -5.59
CA ALA A 88 -1.08 3.16 -5.69
C ALA A 88 -1.07 1.68 -5.28
N ALA A 89 -1.74 1.30 -4.19
CA ALA A 89 -1.83 -0.08 -3.73
C ALA A 89 -2.51 -1.01 -4.75
N VAL A 90 -3.50 -0.49 -5.48
CA VAL A 90 -4.27 -1.27 -6.45
C VAL A 90 -3.60 -1.32 -7.83
N PHE A 91 -3.09 -0.20 -8.34
CA PHE A 91 -2.61 -0.11 -9.72
C PHE A 91 -1.09 -0.06 -9.84
N MET A 92 -0.39 0.60 -8.90
CA MET A 92 1.05 0.80 -9.02
C MET A 92 1.86 -0.33 -8.38
N VAL A 93 1.47 -0.78 -7.18
CA VAL A 93 2.14 -1.88 -6.45
C VAL A 93 1.96 -3.23 -7.14
N THR A 94 0.89 -3.38 -7.91
CA THR A 94 0.58 -4.61 -8.65
C THR A 94 1.23 -4.70 -10.01
N ASP A 95 1.97 -3.67 -10.44
CA ASP A 95 2.68 -3.68 -11.73
C ASP A 95 3.70 -4.82 -11.79
N PRO A 96 3.56 -5.77 -12.74
CA PRO A 96 4.41 -6.95 -12.80
C PRO A 96 5.86 -6.65 -13.18
N VAL A 97 6.11 -5.50 -13.78
CA VAL A 97 7.46 -5.08 -14.20
C VAL A 97 8.24 -4.52 -13.01
N SER A 98 7.66 -3.55 -12.31
CA SER A 98 8.32 -2.85 -11.21
C SER A 98 8.42 -3.70 -9.95
N ALA A 99 7.35 -4.40 -9.57
CA ALA A 99 7.33 -5.25 -8.38
C ALA A 99 8.13 -6.55 -8.55
N SER A 100 8.23 -7.08 -9.76
CA SER A 100 8.98 -8.27 -10.22
C SER A 100 9.04 -9.48 -9.26
N GLN A 101 8.10 -9.61 -8.31
CA GLN A 101 8.08 -10.68 -7.32
C GLN A 101 7.49 -11.96 -7.90
N THR A 102 8.29 -13.00 -8.00
CA THR A 102 7.86 -14.31 -8.53
C THR A 102 7.24 -15.21 -7.46
N THR A 103 7.52 -14.96 -6.18
CA THR A 103 7.04 -15.77 -5.07
C THR A 103 5.95 -15.07 -4.26
N ASN A 104 4.97 -15.84 -3.72
CA ASN A 104 3.93 -15.25 -2.89
C ASN A 104 4.49 -14.60 -1.63
N LEU A 105 5.54 -15.19 -1.02
CA LEU A 105 6.21 -14.59 0.14
C LEU A 105 6.87 -13.25 -0.21
N GLY A 106 7.52 -13.16 -1.38
CA GLY A 106 8.09 -11.91 -1.87
C GLY A 106 7.04 -10.82 -2.06
N ARG A 107 5.87 -11.18 -2.59
CA ARG A 107 4.73 -10.25 -2.76
C ARG A 107 4.24 -9.70 -1.42
N TRP A 108 4.14 -10.56 -0.40
CA TRP A 108 3.76 -10.14 0.95
C TRP A 108 4.79 -9.19 1.55
N ILE A 109 6.09 -9.52 1.48
CA ILE A 109 7.17 -8.67 2.01
C ILE A 109 7.20 -7.33 1.29
N TYR A 110 7.15 -7.33 -0.03
CA TYR A 110 7.18 -6.10 -0.84
C TYR A 110 6.02 -5.17 -0.52
N GLY A 111 4.77 -5.69 -0.52
CA GLY A 111 3.60 -4.88 -0.18
C GLY A 111 3.62 -4.37 1.26
N THR A 112 4.16 -5.16 2.21
CA THR A 112 4.35 -4.72 3.59
C THR A 112 5.33 -3.56 3.67
N ILE A 113 6.46 -3.62 2.98
CA ILE A 113 7.45 -2.52 2.93
C ILE A 113 6.79 -1.26 2.37
N PHE A 114 6.05 -1.37 1.27
CA PHE A 114 5.33 -0.25 0.69
C PHE A 114 4.32 0.38 1.66
N GLY A 115 3.48 -0.44 2.31
CA GLY A 115 2.47 0.05 3.26
C GLY A 115 3.11 0.73 4.48
N VAL A 116 4.13 0.12 5.08
CA VAL A 116 4.86 0.68 6.22
C VAL A 116 5.53 2.01 5.86
N MET A 117 6.26 2.05 4.75
CA MET A 117 6.95 3.27 4.31
C MET A 117 5.97 4.41 4.00
N THR A 118 4.81 4.09 3.43
CA THR A 118 3.77 5.11 3.20
C THR A 118 3.29 5.74 4.51
N VAL A 119 3.04 4.93 5.54
CA VAL A 119 2.62 5.44 6.85
C VAL A 119 3.70 6.32 7.47
N LEU A 120 4.95 5.86 7.47
CA LEU A 120 6.08 6.61 8.04
C LEU A 120 6.24 7.97 7.35
N ILE A 121 6.19 8.01 6.03
CA ILE A 121 6.33 9.27 5.29
C ILE A 121 5.14 10.20 5.57
N ARG A 122 3.91 9.68 5.60
CA ARG A 122 2.73 10.50 5.86
C ARG A 122 2.70 11.11 7.26
N VAL A 123 3.07 10.32 8.27
CA VAL A 123 2.99 10.76 9.68
C VAL A 123 4.18 11.63 10.06
N TYR A 124 5.40 11.23 9.70
CA TYR A 124 6.61 11.89 10.17
C TYR A 124 7.16 12.95 9.21
N ALA A 125 7.03 12.77 7.90
CA ALA A 125 7.50 13.77 6.95
C ALA A 125 6.46 14.85 6.62
N GLY A 126 5.20 14.66 7.07
CA GLY A 126 4.12 15.62 6.82
C GLY A 126 3.74 15.77 5.34
N TRP A 127 4.13 14.81 4.50
CA TRP A 127 3.86 14.81 3.07
C TRP A 127 2.69 13.87 2.75
N PRO A 128 1.49 14.39 2.52
CA PRO A 128 0.32 13.57 2.22
C PRO A 128 0.46 12.74 0.94
N GLU A 129 1.28 13.19 0.00
CA GLU A 129 1.55 12.53 -1.29
C GLU A 129 2.84 11.69 -1.29
N GLY A 130 3.36 11.33 -0.13
CA GLY A 130 4.57 10.52 0.02
C GLY A 130 4.50 9.07 -0.50
N VAL A 131 3.35 8.68 -1.06
CA VAL A 131 3.09 7.33 -1.59
C VAL A 131 4.04 6.96 -2.72
N THR A 132 4.36 7.91 -3.61
CA THR A 132 5.28 7.70 -4.73
C THR A 132 6.69 7.40 -4.24
N PHE A 133 7.16 8.11 -3.20
CA PHE A 133 8.46 7.85 -2.58
C PHE A 133 8.50 6.49 -1.89
N ALA A 134 7.44 6.10 -1.21
CA ALA A 134 7.32 4.77 -0.61
C ALA A 134 7.38 3.67 -1.68
N LEU A 135 6.73 3.88 -2.83
CA LEU A 135 6.77 2.95 -3.96
C LEU A 135 8.18 2.83 -4.56
N LEU A 136 8.86 3.96 -4.79
CA LEU A 136 10.23 3.97 -5.29
C LEU A 136 11.18 3.25 -4.32
N PHE A 137 11.02 3.48 -3.03
CA PHE A 137 11.78 2.79 -1.99
C PHE A 137 11.54 1.28 -2.03
N ALA A 138 10.29 0.83 -2.10
CA ALA A 138 9.96 -0.58 -2.21
C ALA A 138 10.54 -1.23 -3.48
N ASN A 139 10.52 -0.52 -4.61
CA ASN A 139 11.08 -0.96 -5.88
C ASN A 139 12.60 -1.17 -5.81
N MET A 140 13.33 -0.35 -5.05
CA MET A 140 14.77 -0.55 -4.86
C MET A 140 15.10 -1.92 -4.27
N PHE A 141 14.27 -2.43 -3.37
CA PHE A 141 14.47 -3.72 -2.72
C PHE A 141 13.79 -4.89 -3.43
N ALA A 142 12.95 -4.64 -4.44
CA ALA A 142 12.17 -5.67 -5.10
C ALA A 142 13.03 -6.84 -5.62
N GLN A 143 14.09 -6.54 -6.34
CA GLN A 143 15.02 -7.54 -6.90
C GLN A 143 15.76 -8.31 -5.80
N LEU A 144 16.22 -7.61 -4.76
CA LEU A 144 16.93 -8.21 -3.63
C LEU A 144 16.04 -9.21 -2.89
N ILE A 145 14.78 -8.82 -2.62
CA ILE A 145 13.81 -9.69 -1.93
C ILE A 145 13.58 -10.97 -2.73
N ASP A 146 13.37 -10.86 -4.03
CA ASP A 146 13.10 -12.01 -4.89
C ASP A 146 14.32 -12.96 -4.95
N HIS A 147 15.52 -12.39 -5.06
CA HIS A 147 16.78 -13.16 -5.05
C HIS A 147 16.98 -13.92 -3.73
N LEU A 148 16.86 -13.25 -2.59
CA LEU A 148 17.04 -13.87 -1.27
C LEU A 148 16.05 -15.01 -1.03
N ILE A 149 14.79 -14.82 -1.41
CA ILE A 149 13.76 -15.86 -1.24
C ILE A 149 14.03 -17.08 -2.14
N LYS A 150 14.48 -16.85 -3.37
CA LYS A 150 14.86 -17.93 -4.29
C LYS A 150 16.04 -18.73 -3.76
N GLU A 151 17.08 -18.06 -3.25
CA GLU A 151 18.23 -18.72 -2.63
C GLU A 151 17.84 -19.56 -1.41
N GLN A 152 17.00 -19.02 -0.52
CA GLN A 152 16.53 -19.78 0.63
C GLN A 152 15.75 -21.03 0.22
N LYS A 153 14.89 -20.92 -0.78
CA LYS A 153 14.14 -22.08 -1.31
C LYS A 153 15.07 -23.12 -1.94
N LYS A 154 16.13 -22.69 -2.64
CA LYS A 154 17.12 -23.61 -3.22
C LYS A 154 17.86 -24.37 -2.13
N LYS A 155 18.40 -23.67 -1.13
CA LYS A 155 19.10 -24.28 0.02
C LYS A 155 18.19 -25.24 0.81
N SER A 156 16.91 -24.91 0.98
CA SER A 156 15.96 -25.79 1.65
C SER A 156 15.70 -27.08 0.87
N LYS A 157 15.60 -27.00 -0.46
CA LYS A 157 15.42 -28.19 -1.31
C LYS A 157 16.68 -29.07 -1.33
N GLU A 158 17.87 -28.49 -1.37
CA GLU A 158 19.14 -29.21 -1.31
C GLU A 158 19.31 -29.98 0.01
N LYS A 159 18.92 -29.33 1.14
CA LYS A 159 18.93 -30.01 2.46
C LYS A 159 17.91 -31.16 2.53
N ALA A 160 16.74 -31.01 1.96
CA ALA A 160 15.71 -32.04 1.94
C ALA A 160 16.08 -33.21 0.99
N ALA A 161 16.91 -32.99 -0.01
CA ALA A 161 17.40 -34.02 -0.91
C ALA A 161 18.63 -34.78 -0.38
N ALA A 162 19.32 -34.19 0.62
CA ALA A 162 20.51 -34.79 1.26
C ALA A 162 20.18 -35.53 2.57
N ALA A 163 18.92 -35.47 3.04
CA ALA A 163 18.40 -36.19 4.21
C ALA A 163 17.56 -37.38 3.80
#